data_c15985251121c62725e74e95c44d45fe
#
_entry.id   c15985251121c62725e74e95c44d45fe
#
_cell.length_a   1.000
_cell.length_b   1.000
_cell.length_c   1.000
_cell.angle_alpha   90.00
_cell.angle_beta   90.00
_cell.angle_gamma   90.00
#
_symmetry.space_group_name_H-M   'P 1'
#
loop_
_entity.id
_entity.type
_entity.pdbx_description
1 polymer ?
#
loop_
_entity_poly.entity_id
_entity_poly.type
_entity_poly.pdbx_seq_one_letter_code
_entity_poly.pdbx_strand_id
1 'polypeptide(L)'
;MIRVVYKPADRRYIFMQSDSPKQKELLDLEEYLNKIPQFMFLPSFRGVPKPEVFLNKFKTKDNRIIYWCHTGLIGVIEEWCKNNGVVLQGVDDTLKYRGFPLTREQWRAYVDSWGLSITPRDYQYEAAYNILRNRQSLSQLATRAGKTLIAYMVFRYMLENGSKKILMIVPSIQLVKQGVADFSEYAEFFKTETVWAKSELCSSSNLTIGTYQSLVQRADPKSKKYDPKFFKDYDVVCVDEAHHLVCKSINTILGLDFMKNVHLKFGFTGTLPEEGTIESFACHALMGWTIQDISPMELVDGGFLAKPDITQIRINYPDSAALTDAYIRCGEYLNANDKVVDGKKVLLPKEKRSFTMQYEKTLPFALKEVKNLYEPEEYKAYLIDLCKAKGSNLLMLEQMLVHRSQKRLQVIDELLFGMTKNCIVFAHHTEYLKFLKEHFEAKFPDRKVRIIAGSANLKQRQKIIDEMNKEDGVILCASYGCCSTGITFKNVDYCILAQSFKSEIVNLQSIGRCMLKTDDKDTFYMYDIVDVFPTKRIYTQGLAKIKTYQREGFEYRIINK
;
A
#
# COMPACT_ATOMS: atom_id res chain seq x y z
N MET A 1 1.08 -35.71 14.34
CA MET A 1 1.93 -34.75 15.09
C MET A 1 3.05 -34.25 14.21
N ILE A 2 3.31 -32.95 14.19
CA ILE A 2 4.43 -32.33 13.47
C ILE A 2 5.51 -31.95 14.50
N ARG A 3 6.76 -32.37 14.25
CA ARG A 3 7.90 -32.01 15.06
C ARG A 3 8.77 -30.99 14.32
N VAL A 4 9.05 -29.87 14.97
CA VAL A 4 9.92 -28.81 14.47
C VAL A 4 11.34 -28.98 14.99
N VAL A 5 12.31 -28.80 14.08
CA VAL A 5 13.75 -28.82 14.40
C VAL A 5 14.37 -27.59 13.75
N TYR A 6 15.31 -26.95 14.42
CA TYR A 6 16.04 -25.81 13.85
C TYR A 6 17.57 -26.00 13.95
N LYS A 7 18.28 -25.28 13.09
CA LYS A 7 19.75 -25.24 13.17
C LYS A 7 20.17 -23.98 13.93
N PRO A 8 20.87 -24.10 15.07
CA PRO A 8 21.29 -22.92 15.84
C PRO A 8 22.12 -21.90 15.06
N ALA A 9 22.89 -22.38 14.05
CA ALA A 9 23.74 -21.55 13.21
C ALA A 9 23.00 -20.75 12.12
N ASP A 10 21.78 -21.13 11.77
CA ASP A 10 20.97 -20.41 10.78
C ASP A 10 19.48 -20.46 11.16
N ARG A 11 19.07 -19.47 11.92
CA ARG A 11 17.70 -19.36 12.44
C ARG A 11 16.67 -18.79 11.45
N ARG A 12 17.07 -18.60 10.19
CA ARG A 12 16.13 -18.16 9.14
C ARG A 12 15.14 -19.25 8.76
N TYR A 13 15.49 -20.52 9.00
CA TYR A 13 14.71 -21.68 8.57
C TYR A 13 14.42 -22.63 9.70
N ILE A 14 13.23 -23.22 9.65
CA ILE A 14 12.82 -24.37 10.47
C ILE A 14 12.67 -25.61 9.60
N PHE A 15 12.92 -26.76 10.18
CA PHE A 15 12.77 -28.07 9.56
C PHE A 15 11.68 -28.85 10.29
N MET A 16 10.88 -29.62 9.54
CA MET A 16 9.72 -30.31 10.08
C MET A 16 9.68 -31.77 9.61
N GLN A 17 9.23 -32.63 10.52
CA GLN A 17 8.88 -34.02 10.27
C GLN A 17 7.55 -34.34 10.89
N SER A 18 6.81 -35.31 10.34
CA SER A 18 5.60 -35.84 10.94
C SER A 18 5.82 -37.30 11.35
N ASP A 19 5.24 -37.67 12.49
CA ASP A 19 5.25 -39.07 12.98
C ASP A 19 4.16 -39.92 12.31
N SER A 20 3.27 -39.31 11.51
CA SER A 20 2.19 -40.06 10.82
C SER A 20 2.71 -40.85 9.61
N PRO A 21 2.09 -41.97 9.30
CA PRO A 21 2.35 -42.70 8.06
C PRO A 21 2.17 -41.77 6.85
N LYS A 22 3.14 -41.78 5.92
CA LYS A 22 3.15 -40.93 4.74
C LYS A 22 3.15 -39.40 5.01
N GLN A 23 3.38 -38.97 6.25
CA GLN A 23 3.45 -37.56 6.66
C GLN A 23 2.24 -36.74 6.21
N LYS A 24 1.02 -37.27 6.38
CA LYS A 24 -0.22 -36.68 5.88
C LYS A 24 -0.40 -35.21 6.30
N GLU A 25 -0.16 -34.90 7.58
CA GLU A 25 -0.31 -33.52 8.08
C GLU A 25 0.63 -32.53 7.39
N LEU A 26 1.82 -32.95 6.98
CA LEU A 26 2.77 -32.10 6.26
C LEU A 26 2.39 -31.95 4.78
N LEU A 27 1.71 -32.93 4.19
CA LEU A 27 1.14 -32.81 2.85
C LEU A 27 -0.03 -31.84 2.85
N ASP A 28 -0.92 -31.93 3.82
CA ASP A 28 -2.08 -31.02 3.98
C ASP A 28 -1.58 -29.57 4.26
N LEU A 29 -0.52 -29.40 5.06
CA LEU A 29 0.11 -28.12 5.29
C LEU A 29 0.82 -27.58 4.03
N GLU A 30 1.45 -28.46 3.24
CA GLU A 30 2.04 -28.09 1.94
C GLU A 30 0.98 -27.54 0.98
N GLU A 31 -0.17 -28.18 0.90
CA GLU A 31 -1.30 -27.72 0.08
C GLU A 31 -1.85 -26.37 0.58
N TYR A 32 -1.92 -26.19 1.89
CA TYR A 32 -2.36 -24.93 2.48
C TYR A 32 -1.42 -23.76 2.19
N LEU A 33 -0.11 -23.97 2.28
CA LEU A 33 0.90 -22.92 2.12
C LEU A 33 1.30 -22.67 0.66
N ASN A 34 1.43 -23.73 -0.15
CA ASN A 34 1.95 -23.64 -1.51
C ASN A 34 0.81 -23.42 -2.52
N LYS A 35 0.38 -22.16 -2.68
CA LYS A 35 -0.75 -21.77 -3.53
C LYS A 35 -0.31 -21.33 -4.93
N ILE A 36 -1.13 -21.64 -5.92
CA ILE A 36 -0.93 -21.15 -7.28
C ILE A 36 -1.46 -19.72 -7.39
N PRO A 37 -0.64 -18.75 -7.86
CA PRO A 37 -1.09 -17.38 -8.05
C PRO A 37 -2.28 -17.28 -8.99
N GLN A 38 -3.30 -16.51 -8.64
CA GLN A 38 -4.54 -16.38 -9.41
C GLN A 38 -4.32 -15.90 -10.85
N PHE A 39 -3.30 -15.06 -11.09
CA PHE A 39 -3.01 -14.58 -12.45
C PHE A 39 -2.60 -15.70 -13.42
N MET A 40 -2.11 -16.84 -12.91
CA MET A 40 -1.75 -18.01 -13.74
C MET A 40 -2.96 -18.77 -14.27
N PHE A 41 -4.16 -18.48 -13.75
CA PHE A 41 -5.43 -19.01 -14.27
C PHE A 41 -6.12 -18.09 -15.29
N LEU A 42 -5.52 -16.91 -15.57
CA LEU A 42 -6.07 -16.00 -16.57
C LEU A 42 -5.82 -16.52 -18.00
N PRO A 43 -6.77 -16.31 -18.94
CA PRO A 43 -6.62 -16.74 -20.34
C PRO A 43 -5.39 -16.16 -21.06
N SER A 44 -4.81 -15.07 -20.53
CA SER A 44 -3.59 -14.44 -21.05
C SER A 44 -2.31 -15.14 -20.59
N PHE A 45 -2.36 -16.00 -19.59
CA PHE A 45 -1.19 -16.72 -19.10
C PHE A 45 -0.80 -17.84 -20.06
N ARG A 46 0.47 -17.87 -20.48
CA ARG A 46 1.01 -18.80 -21.48
C ARG A 46 1.98 -19.82 -20.90
N GLY A 47 1.84 -20.19 -19.64
CA GLY A 47 2.69 -21.16 -18.96
C GLY A 47 1.90 -22.25 -18.26
N VAL A 48 2.61 -23.20 -17.69
CA VAL A 48 2.02 -24.19 -16.77
C VAL A 48 1.90 -23.52 -15.40
N PRO A 49 0.71 -23.45 -14.79
CA PRO A 49 0.53 -22.93 -13.45
C PRO A 49 1.43 -23.68 -12.45
N LYS A 50 2.19 -22.92 -11.65
CA LYS A 50 3.06 -23.48 -10.61
C LYS A 50 2.76 -22.79 -9.29
N PRO A 51 2.80 -23.53 -8.15
CA PRO A 51 2.63 -22.92 -6.85
C PRO A 51 3.79 -21.99 -6.49
N GLU A 52 3.48 -20.93 -5.76
CA GLU A 52 4.48 -20.21 -4.97
C GLU A 52 4.85 -21.11 -3.77
N VAL A 53 6.12 -21.38 -3.59
CA VAL A 53 6.58 -22.41 -2.66
C VAL A 53 7.04 -21.78 -1.35
N PHE A 54 6.22 -21.89 -0.31
CA PHE A 54 6.56 -21.49 1.06
C PHE A 54 7.03 -22.66 1.92
N LEU A 55 6.51 -23.86 1.67
CA LEU A 55 6.95 -25.10 2.30
C LEU A 55 7.71 -25.96 1.30
N ASN A 56 8.98 -26.10 1.53
CA ASN A 56 9.90 -26.88 0.70
C ASN A 56 10.13 -28.25 1.30
N LYS A 57 10.62 -29.20 0.48
CA LYS A 57 11.00 -30.53 0.95
C LYS A 57 12.26 -31.05 0.24
N PHE A 58 13.02 -31.87 0.94
CA PHE A 58 14.14 -32.59 0.38
C PHE A 58 14.22 -34.02 0.96
N LYS A 59 14.91 -34.90 0.24
CA LYS A 59 15.10 -36.29 0.63
C LYS A 59 16.51 -36.47 1.20
N THR A 60 16.60 -37.04 2.39
CA THR A 60 17.87 -37.34 3.03
C THR A 60 18.52 -38.60 2.43
N LYS A 61 19.79 -38.88 2.76
CA LYS A 61 20.51 -40.06 2.27
C LYS A 61 19.84 -41.39 2.70
N ASP A 62 19.17 -41.39 3.82
CA ASP A 62 18.42 -42.52 4.38
C ASP A 62 16.93 -42.52 3.97
N ASN A 63 16.61 -41.86 2.86
CA ASN A 63 15.32 -41.85 2.21
C ASN A 63 14.18 -41.14 3.00
N ARG A 64 14.47 -40.42 4.10
CA ARG A 64 13.45 -39.63 4.82
C ARG A 64 13.17 -38.31 4.10
N ILE A 65 11.93 -37.88 4.07
CA ILE A 65 11.53 -36.58 3.56
C ILE A 65 11.51 -35.61 4.74
N ILE A 66 12.23 -34.49 4.59
CA ILE A 66 12.25 -33.39 5.54
C ILE A 66 11.63 -32.17 4.85
N TYR A 67 10.68 -31.55 5.51
CA TYR A 67 10.09 -30.27 5.08
C TYR A 67 10.83 -29.12 5.75
N TRP A 68 10.86 -27.98 5.08
CA TRP A 68 11.46 -26.77 5.64
C TRP A 68 10.81 -25.51 5.09
N CYS A 69 10.77 -24.46 5.90
CA CYS A 69 10.27 -23.14 5.53
C CYS A 69 11.01 -22.04 6.30
N HIS A 70 10.68 -20.79 5.98
CA HIS A 70 11.12 -19.66 6.77
C HIS A 70 10.55 -19.69 8.19
N THR A 71 11.38 -19.38 9.18
CA THR A 71 11.00 -19.35 10.61
C THR A 71 9.84 -18.39 10.87
N GLY A 72 9.70 -17.33 10.07
CA GLY A 72 8.60 -16.37 10.20
C GLY A 72 7.20 -16.97 10.01
N LEU A 73 7.09 -18.10 9.33
CA LEU A 73 5.81 -18.81 9.15
C LEU A 73 5.36 -19.61 10.39
N ILE A 74 6.15 -19.64 11.45
CA ILE A 74 5.83 -20.50 12.61
C ILE A 74 4.48 -20.15 13.23
N GLY A 75 4.11 -18.86 13.30
CA GLY A 75 2.79 -18.44 13.79
C GLY A 75 1.65 -18.92 12.89
N VAL A 76 1.83 -18.83 11.57
CA VAL A 76 0.85 -19.36 10.59
C VAL A 76 0.69 -20.87 10.73
N ILE A 77 1.80 -21.59 10.93
CA ILE A 77 1.80 -23.06 11.12
C ILE A 77 1.13 -23.45 12.43
N GLU A 78 1.38 -22.72 13.51
CA GLU A 78 0.73 -22.95 14.81
C GLU A 78 -0.77 -22.77 14.72
N GLU A 79 -1.22 -21.70 14.08
CA GLU A 79 -2.63 -21.44 13.86
C GLU A 79 -3.29 -22.52 12.99
N TRP A 80 -2.64 -22.89 11.89
CA TRP A 80 -3.11 -23.98 11.04
C TRP A 80 -3.22 -25.29 11.81
N CYS A 81 -2.19 -25.65 12.59
CA CYS A 81 -2.19 -26.84 13.42
C CYS A 81 -3.34 -26.85 14.44
N LYS A 82 -3.57 -25.70 15.11
CA LYS A 82 -4.68 -25.52 16.05
C LYS A 82 -6.03 -25.74 15.37
N ASN A 83 -6.24 -25.15 14.20
CA ASN A 83 -7.49 -25.24 13.46
C ASN A 83 -7.77 -26.64 12.88
N ASN A 84 -6.72 -27.44 12.67
CA ASN A 84 -6.83 -28.80 12.14
C ASN A 84 -6.61 -29.91 13.17
N GLY A 85 -6.52 -29.57 14.47
CA GLY A 85 -6.33 -30.54 15.55
C GLY A 85 -4.97 -31.28 15.50
N VAL A 86 -3.96 -30.66 14.88
CA VAL A 86 -2.61 -31.22 14.75
C VAL A 86 -1.73 -30.74 15.89
N VAL A 87 -1.06 -31.67 16.56
CA VAL A 87 -0.10 -31.32 17.64
C VAL A 87 1.22 -30.89 17.02
N LEU A 88 1.69 -29.69 17.36
CA LEU A 88 3.00 -29.16 17.00
C LEU A 88 3.96 -29.27 18.19
N GLN A 89 5.14 -29.82 17.99
CA GLN A 89 6.16 -29.99 19.03
C GLN A 89 7.54 -29.47 18.60
N GLY A 90 8.37 -29.13 19.59
CA GLY A 90 9.74 -28.69 19.34
C GLY A 90 9.87 -27.25 18.85
N VAL A 91 8.81 -26.45 19.02
CA VAL A 91 8.89 -25.00 18.80
C VAL A 91 9.71 -24.43 19.93
N ASP A 92 10.86 -23.88 19.59
CA ASP A 92 11.71 -23.18 20.54
C ASP A 92 11.28 -21.71 20.63
N ASP A 93 10.87 -21.25 21.81
CA ASP A 93 10.49 -19.87 22.05
C ASP A 93 11.60 -18.88 21.70
N THR A 94 12.87 -19.30 21.69
CA THR A 94 13.98 -18.45 21.22
C THR A 94 13.90 -18.12 19.72
N LEU A 95 13.10 -18.84 18.94
CA LEU A 95 12.80 -18.48 17.56
C LEU A 95 11.90 -17.24 17.49
N LYS A 96 11.01 -17.09 18.47
CA LYS A 96 10.05 -15.98 18.57
C LYS A 96 10.60 -14.86 19.45
N TYR A 97 11.09 -15.18 20.66
CA TYR A 97 11.48 -14.21 21.66
C TYR A 97 12.96 -13.87 21.64
N ARG A 98 13.24 -12.61 21.79
CA ARG A 98 14.59 -12.09 21.93
C ARG A 98 15.12 -12.15 23.37
N GLY A 99 14.23 -12.25 24.35
CA GLY A 99 14.60 -12.17 25.77
C GLY A 99 14.86 -10.74 26.23
N PHE A 100 14.01 -9.79 25.83
CA PHE A 100 14.08 -8.40 26.29
C PHE A 100 13.90 -8.30 27.80
N PRO A 101 14.86 -7.74 28.57
CA PRO A 101 14.92 -7.91 30.03
C PRO A 101 14.06 -6.92 30.80
N LEU A 102 13.62 -5.80 30.20
CA LEU A 102 12.90 -4.75 30.92
C LEU A 102 11.42 -5.10 31.06
N THR A 103 10.80 -4.68 32.19
CA THR A 103 9.35 -4.64 32.30
C THR A 103 8.77 -3.46 31.51
N ARG A 104 7.43 -3.38 31.38
CA ARG A 104 6.80 -2.25 30.69
C ARG A 104 7.06 -0.91 31.38
N GLU A 105 7.04 -0.90 32.71
CA GLU A 105 7.32 0.28 33.54
C GLU A 105 8.79 0.71 33.40
N GLN A 106 9.70 -0.25 33.44
CA GLN A 106 11.15 0.02 33.26
C GLN A 106 11.42 0.52 31.83
N TRP A 107 10.78 -0.06 30.82
CA TRP A 107 10.89 0.38 29.45
C TRP A 107 10.41 1.82 29.27
N ARG A 108 9.24 2.16 29.84
CA ARG A 108 8.72 3.54 29.79
C ARG A 108 9.70 4.52 30.45
N ALA A 109 10.12 4.24 31.65
CA ALA A 109 11.10 5.08 32.35
C ALA A 109 12.43 5.23 31.58
N TYR A 110 12.86 4.17 30.91
CA TYR A 110 14.05 4.19 30.07
C TYR A 110 13.91 5.15 28.87
N VAL A 111 12.79 5.06 28.16
CA VAL A 111 12.50 5.97 27.03
C VAL A 111 12.31 7.41 27.50
N ASP A 112 11.61 7.63 28.61
CA ASP A 112 11.37 8.97 29.17
C ASP A 112 12.69 9.66 29.57
N SER A 113 13.70 8.88 29.99
CA SER A 113 15.04 9.40 30.32
C SER A 113 15.79 9.98 29.11
N TRP A 114 15.36 9.68 27.88
CA TRP A 114 16.01 10.19 26.66
C TRP A 114 15.74 11.67 26.37
N GLY A 115 14.72 12.28 26.99
CA GLY A 115 14.38 13.68 26.78
C GLY A 115 13.97 14.00 25.35
N LEU A 116 13.12 13.15 24.76
CA LEU A 116 12.63 13.33 23.38
C LEU A 116 11.84 14.64 23.25
N SER A 117 11.91 15.27 22.09
CA SER A 117 11.14 16.49 21.76
C SER A 117 9.62 16.26 21.74
N ILE A 118 9.20 15.01 21.63
CA ILE A 118 7.79 14.58 21.62
C ILE A 118 7.58 13.46 22.62
N THR A 119 6.51 13.51 23.39
CA THR A 119 6.11 12.43 24.31
C THR A 119 5.44 11.30 23.52
N PRO A 120 6.00 10.08 23.57
CA PRO A 120 5.35 8.94 22.95
C PRO A 120 3.98 8.62 23.57
N ARG A 121 3.06 8.12 22.80
CA ARG A 121 1.74 7.67 23.24
C ARG A 121 1.84 6.27 23.87
N ASP A 122 0.89 5.90 24.72
CA ASP A 122 0.91 4.61 25.42
C ASP A 122 1.07 3.41 24.48
N TYR A 123 0.31 3.38 23.39
CA TYR A 123 0.41 2.32 22.40
C TYR A 123 1.75 2.31 21.65
N GLN A 124 2.45 3.44 21.54
CA GLN A 124 3.76 3.50 20.90
C GLN A 124 4.85 2.89 21.80
N TYR A 125 4.78 3.14 23.11
CA TYR A 125 5.63 2.42 24.08
C TYR A 125 5.39 0.92 24.00
N GLU A 126 4.13 0.49 23.97
CA GLU A 126 3.76 -0.92 23.91
C GLU A 126 4.21 -1.57 22.60
N ALA A 127 4.02 -0.89 21.44
CA ALA A 127 4.46 -1.40 20.16
C ALA A 127 5.98 -1.59 20.10
N ALA A 128 6.77 -0.61 20.57
CA ALA A 128 8.22 -0.72 20.63
C ALA A 128 8.65 -1.84 21.62
N TYR A 129 7.98 -1.95 22.77
CA TYR A 129 8.21 -3.01 23.73
C TYR A 129 7.98 -4.39 23.13
N ASN A 130 6.88 -4.59 22.42
CA ASN A 130 6.55 -5.86 21.78
C ASN A 130 7.54 -6.21 20.66
N ILE A 131 7.98 -5.23 19.85
CA ILE A 131 9.02 -5.42 18.84
C ILE A 131 10.34 -5.89 19.49
N LEU A 132 10.77 -5.25 20.58
CA LEU A 132 12.02 -5.57 21.26
C LEU A 132 12.00 -6.98 21.91
N ARG A 133 10.84 -7.49 22.27
CA ARG A 133 10.68 -8.86 22.81
C ARG A 133 10.76 -9.93 21.74
N ASN A 134 10.51 -9.61 20.50
CA ASN A 134 10.46 -10.58 19.40
C ASN A 134 11.71 -10.46 18.50
N ARG A 135 12.17 -11.58 17.96
CA ARG A 135 13.30 -11.61 17.01
C ARG A 135 12.89 -11.09 15.64
N GLN A 136 11.66 -11.37 15.28
CA GLN A 136 11.08 -10.99 14.02
C GLN A 136 9.57 -10.75 14.22
N SER A 137 9.06 -9.68 13.61
CA SER A 137 7.67 -9.28 13.80
C SER A 137 7.15 -8.37 12.73
N LEU A 138 5.84 -8.39 12.55
CA LEU A 138 5.09 -7.39 11.83
C LEU A 138 4.25 -6.57 12.81
N SER A 139 4.09 -5.29 12.51
CA SER A 139 3.15 -4.42 13.21
C SER A 139 2.26 -3.74 12.18
N GLN A 140 0.95 -4.01 12.25
CA GLN A 140 -0.05 -3.30 11.49
C GLN A 140 -0.39 -2.03 12.26
N LEU A 141 0.00 -0.91 11.73
CA LEU A 141 -0.18 0.39 12.38
C LEU A 141 -0.80 1.35 11.37
N ALA A 142 -1.96 1.86 11.67
CA ALA A 142 -2.65 2.81 10.83
C ALA A 142 -1.76 3.99 10.40
N THR A 143 -2.10 4.64 9.32
CA THR A 143 -1.45 5.89 8.92
C THR A 143 -1.57 6.90 10.08
N ARG A 144 -0.45 7.55 10.43
CA ARG A 144 -0.30 8.49 11.57
C ARG A 144 -0.25 7.86 12.96
N ALA A 145 -0.14 6.55 13.07
CA ALA A 145 0.17 5.92 14.36
C ALA A 145 1.59 6.25 14.89
N GLY A 146 2.42 6.97 14.12
CA GLY A 146 3.77 7.36 14.55
C GLY A 146 4.79 6.24 14.41
N LYS A 147 4.71 5.46 13.33
CA LYS A 147 5.67 4.39 13.00
C LYS A 147 7.13 4.82 13.12
N THR A 148 7.45 6.05 12.68
CA THR A 148 8.81 6.61 12.74
C THR A 148 9.31 6.76 14.18
N LEU A 149 8.47 7.21 15.12
CA LEU A 149 8.84 7.33 16.53
C LEU A 149 9.02 5.94 17.18
N ILE A 150 8.18 4.98 16.84
CA ILE A 150 8.33 3.59 17.31
C ILE A 150 9.66 3.02 16.80
N ALA A 151 9.99 3.22 15.51
CA ALA A 151 11.28 2.81 14.96
C ALA A 151 12.45 3.49 15.67
N TYR A 152 12.35 4.80 15.93
CA TYR A 152 13.36 5.56 16.67
C TYR A 152 13.64 4.92 18.04
N MET A 153 12.60 4.64 18.83
CA MET A 153 12.74 4.03 20.15
C MET A 153 13.41 2.66 20.08
N VAL A 154 13.00 1.81 19.13
CA VAL A 154 13.60 0.49 18.94
C VAL A 154 15.07 0.60 18.51
N PHE A 155 15.39 1.47 17.55
CA PHE A 155 16.73 1.64 17.03
C PHE A 155 17.69 2.18 18.07
N ARG A 156 17.27 3.21 18.83
CA ARG A 156 18.08 3.79 19.89
C ARG A 156 18.41 2.76 20.96
N TYR A 157 17.39 2.04 21.45
CA TYR A 157 17.61 0.96 22.40
C TYR A 157 18.61 -0.08 21.90
N MET A 158 18.47 -0.50 20.63
CA MET A 158 19.34 -1.53 20.06
C MET A 158 20.79 -1.06 20.00
N LEU A 159 21.05 0.17 19.59
CA LEU A 159 22.42 0.73 19.55
C LEU A 159 23.01 0.92 20.93
N GLU A 160 22.25 1.43 21.91
CA GLU A 160 22.67 1.56 23.31
C GLU A 160 22.98 0.22 23.97
N ASN A 161 22.37 -0.87 23.45
CA ASN A 161 22.57 -2.23 23.96
C ASN A 161 23.41 -3.13 23.03
N GLY A 162 24.34 -2.54 22.27
CA GLY A 162 25.43 -3.24 21.61
C GLY A 162 25.22 -3.62 20.16
N SER A 163 24.11 -3.23 19.52
CA SER A 163 23.97 -3.37 18.07
C SER A 163 24.94 -2.42 17.34
N LYS A 164 25.44 -2.85 16.20
CA LYS A 164 26.47 -2.12 15.46
C LYS A 164 25.87 -1.16 14.44
N LYS A 165 24.97 -1.66 13.62
CA LYS A 165 24.43 -0.91 12.49
C LYS A 165 23.00 -1.36 12.14
N ILE A 166 22.18 -0.38 11.83
CA ILE A 166 20.75 -0.56 11.52
C ILE A 166 20.48 -0.25 10.07
N LEU A 167 19.69 -1.10 9.40
CA LEU A 167 19.18 -0.88 8.05
C LEU A 167 17.67 -0.66 8.09
N MET A 168 17.22 0.52 7.68
CA MET A 168 15.82 0.84 7.45
C MET A 168 15.54 0.90 5.95
N ILE A 169 14.66 0.02 5.48
CA ILE A 169 14.26 -0.10 4.08
C ILE A 169 12.90 0.59 3.89
N VAL A 170 12.85 1.55 2.97
CA VAL A 170 11.63 2.33 2.68
C VAL A 170 11.28 2.32 1.19
N PRO A 171 10.02 2.56 0.79
CA PRO A 171 9.60 2.49 -0.61
C PRO A 171 9.96 3.73 -1.45
N SER A 172 10.25 4.89 -0.84
CA SER A 172 10.44 6.13 -1.60
C SER A 172 11.52 7.05 -1.02
N ILE A 173 12.12 7.88 -1.91
CA ILE A 173 13.11 8.90 -1.52
C ILE A 173 12.51 9.91 -0.54
N GLN A 174 11.21 10.21 -0.66
CA GLN A 174 10.54 11.13 0.24
C GLN A 174 10.53 10.60 1.68
N LEU A 175 10.25 9.30 1.86
CA LEU A 175 10.32 8.65 3.18
C LEU A 175 11.75 8.57 3.73
N VAL A 176 12.76 8.43 2.87
CA VAL A 176 14.17 8.55 3.31
C VAL A 176 14.41 9.93 3.94
N LYS A 177 14.05 11.01 3.23
CA LYS A 177 14.25 12.38 3.71
C LYS A 177 13.44 12.69 4.96
N GLN A 178 12.19 12.24 5.00
CA GLN A 178 11.32 12.42 6.16
C GLN A 178 11.89 11.67 7.37
N GLY A 179 12.28 10.41 7.22
CA GLY A 179 12.86 9.63 8.33
C GLY A 179 14.09 10.27 8.93
N VAL A 180 14.98 10.83 8.10
CA VAL A 180 16.15 11.59 8.59
C VAL A 180 15.72 12.83 9.37
N ALA A 181 14.76 13.60 8.86
CA ALA A 181 14.27 14.81 9.51
C ALA A 181 13.58 14.49 10.84
N ASP A 182 12.65 13.52 10.85
CA ASP A 182 11.91 13.11 12.04
C ASP A 182 12.88 12.60 13.13
N PHE A 183 13.86 11.79 12.78
CA PHE A 183 14.83 11.25 13.73
C PHE A 183 15.70 12.33 14.35
N SER A 184 16.09 13.35 13.57
CA SER A 184 16.84 14.50 14.09
C SER A 184 15.97 15.41 14.97
N GLU A 185 14.68 15.53 14.65
CA GLU A 185 13.71 16.30 15.44
C GLU A 185 13.44 15.66 16.81
N TYR A 186 13.36 14.31 16.89
CA TYR A 186 13.09 13.62 18.16
C TYR A 186 14.22 13.79 19.17
N ALA A 187 15.45 13.55 18.77
CA ALA A 187 16.69 13.90 19.46
C ALA A 187 17.89 13.57 18.54
N GLU A 188 18.96 14.36 18.63
CA GLU A 188 20.20 14.06 17.90
C GLU A 188 20.91 12.85 18.53
N PHE A 189 20.77 11.68 17.92
CA PHE A 189 21.38 10.45 18.39
C PHE A 189 22.07 9.65 17.28
N PHE A 190 21.46 9.58 16.08
CA PHE A 190 21.94 8.74 15.00
C PHE A 190 22.95 9.44 14.09
N LYS A 191 24.01 8.72 13.73
CA LYS A 191 24.84 9.05 12.57
C LYS A 191 24.22 8.38 11.34
N THR A 192 23.35 9.11 10.66
CA THR A 192 22.52 8.57 9.58
C THR A 192 23.20 8.71 8.22
N GLU A 193 23.27 7.63 7.46
CA GLU A 193 23.51 7.67 6.02
C GLU A 193 22.24 7.36 5.24
N THR A 194 22.17 7.84 4.01
CA THR A 194 21.02 7.57 3.13
C THR A 194 21.45 6.85 1.86
N VAL A 195 20.62 5.91 1.39
CA VAL A 195 20.88 5.15 0.15
C VAL A 195 19.74 5.35 -0.84
N TRP A 196 19.97 6.25 -1.79
CA TRP A 196 19.08 6.53 -2.93
C TRP A 196 19.91 6.98 -4.14
N ALA A 197 19.29 7.23 -5.28
CA ALA A 197 19.98 7.37 -6.59
C ALA A 197 21.15 8.40 -6.61
N LYS A 198 21.14 9.41 -5.74
CA LYS A 198 22.15 10.50 -5.69
C LYS A 198 22.77 10.68 -4.30
N SER A 199 22.71 9.67 -3.43
CA SER A 199 23.26 9.77 -2.08
C SER A 199 24.76 9.41 -2.04
N GLU A 200 25.48 10.06 -1.16
CA GLU A 200 26.85 9.70 -0.77
C GLU A 200 26.82 8.78 0.46
N LEU A 201 27.77 7.84 0.54
CA LEU A 201 27.89 6.92 1.66
C LEU A 201 28.79 7.50 2.74
N CYS A 202 28.43 7.23 4.00
CA CYS A 202 29.21 7.61 5.17
C CYS A 202 29.69 6.36 5.91
N SER A 203 30.99 6.13 5.95
CA SER A 203 31.59 4.94 6.58
C SER A 203 31.41 4.86 8.10
N SER A 204 31.12 5.99 8.77
CA SER A 204 30.93 6.07 10.23
C SER A 204 29.47 6.04 10.68
N SER A 205 28.53 5.74 9.77
CA SER A 205 27.10 5.70 10.09
C SER A 205 26.73 4.49 10.95
N ASN A 206 25.80 4.67 11.88
CA ASN A 206 25.17 3.59 12.66
C ASN A 206 23.73 3.30 12.23
N LEU A 207 23.14 4.16 11.41
CA LEU A 207 21.82 4.00 10.82
C LEU A 207 21.89 4.29 9.32
N THR A 208 21.36 3.37 8.52
CA THR A 208 21.19 3.56 7.07
C THR A 208 19.70 3.53 6.73
N ILE A 209 19.22 4.59 6.09
CA ILE A 209 17.86 4.64 5.54
C ILE A 209 17.96 4.60 4.01
N GLY A 210 17.40 3.57 3.40
CA GLY A 210 17.54 3.38 1.96
C GLY A 210 16.27 2.93 1.26
N THR A 211 16.13 3.34 -0.02
CA THR A 211 15.03 2.81 -0.85
C THR A 211 15.37 1.40 -1.33
N TYR A 212 14.38 0.49 -1.32
CA TYR A 212 14.63 -0.87 -1.76
C TYR A 212 15.11 -0.94 -3.23
N GLN A 213 14.71 0.02 -4.09
CA GLN A 213 15.17 0.11 -5.48
C GLN A 213 16.67 0.44 -5.59
N SER A 214 17.21 1.18 -4.63
CA SER A 214 18.64 1.52 -4.61
C SER A 214 19.47 0.47 -3.88
N LEU A 215 18.93 -0.10 -2.82
CA LEU A 215 19.58 -1.15 -2.04
C LEU A 215 19.72 -2.45 -2.86
N VAL A 216 18.69 -2.83 -3.63
CA VAL A 216 18.77 -4.05 -4.47
C VAL A 216 19.90 -3.99 -5.50
N GLN A 217 20.27 -2.78 -5.97
CA GLN A 217 21.39 -2.63 -6.90
C GLN A 217 22.72 -3.05 -6.28
N ARG A 218 22.86 -2.99 -4.93
CA ARG A 218 24.03 -3.48 -4.19
C ARG A 218 23.93 -4.96 -3.85
N ALA A 219 22.72 -5.48 -3.80
CA ALA A 219 22.41 -6.87 -3.47
C ALA A 219 22.43 -7.81 -4.69
N ASP A 220 22.11 -7.32 -5.88
CA ASP A 220 21.97 -8.11 -7.09
C ASP A 220 23.34 -8.30 -7.80
N PRO A 221 23.86 -9.54 -7.92
CA PRO A 221 25.12 -9.83 -8.61
C PRO A 221 25.16 -9.35 -10.08
N LYS A 222 24.01 -9.13 -10.70
CA LYS A 222 23.91 -8.64 -12.08
C LYS A 222 24.02 -7.11 -12.18
N SER A 223 23.99 -6.42 -11.06
CA SER A 223 24.05 -4.96 -11.03
C SER A 223 25.49 -4.46 -11.13
N LYS A 224 25.69 -3.35 -11.87
CA LYS A 224 26.98 -2.63 -11.92
C LYS A 224 27.40 -2.05 -10.56
N LYS A 225 26.47 -1.93 -9.61
CA LYS A 225 26.69 -1.41 -8.26
C LYS A 225 26.72 -2.53 -7.22
N TYR A 226 26.88 -3.78 -7.64
CA TYR A 226 26.94 -4.92 -6.72
C TYR A 226 28.04 -4.75 -5.68
N ASP A 227 27.64 -4.77 -4.41
CA ASP A 227 28.54 -4.64 -3.27
C ASP A 227 27.94 -5.37 -2.05
N PRO A 228 28.11 -6.69 -1.97
CA PRO A 228 27.55 -7.47 -0.86
C PRO A 228 28.23 -7.17 0.48
N LYS A 229 29.45 -6.58 0.49
CA LYS A 229 30.14 -6.16 1.71
C LYS A 229 29.45 -5.01 2.40
N PHE A 230 28.70 -4.18 1.66
CA PHE A 230 27.88 -3.11 2.19
C PHE A 230 26.94 -3.58 3.29
N PHE A 231 26.42 -4.81 3.17
CA PHE A 231 25.44 -5.36 4.11
C PHE A 231 26.03 -6.05 5.33
N LYS A 232 27.35 -6.26 5.40
CA LYS A 232 28.03 -7.15 6.36
C LYS A 232 27.77 -6.80 7.84
N ASP A 233 27.69 -5.51 8.16
CA ASP A 233 27.69 -5.06 9.55
C ASP A 233 26.29 -4.76 10.11
N TYR A 234 25.23 -4.92 9.30
CA TYR A 234 23.86 -4.72 9.78
C TYR A 234 23.41 -5.92 10.62
N ASP A 235 22.94 -5.62 11.83
CA ASP A 235 22.42 -6.59 12.78
C ASP A 235 20.97 -6.31 13.22
N VAL A 236 20.41 -5.16 12.78
CA VAL A 236 19.00 -4.80 12.91
C VAL A 236 18.47 -4.39 11.53
N VAL A 237 17.31 -4.92 11.15
CA VAL A 237 16.63 -4.59 9.88
C VAL A 237 15.18 -4.21 10.13
N CYS A 238 14.80 -3.04 9.62
CA CYS A 238 13.41 -2.56 9.60
C CYS A 238 12.93 -2.39 8.17
N VAL A 239 11.70 -2.81 7.87
CA VAL A 239 11.03 -2.55 6.58
C VAL A 239 9.79 -1.72 6.83
N ASP A 240 9.80 -0.48 6.36
CA ASP A 240 8.60 0.36 6.35
C ASP A 240 7.75 0.02 5.11
N GLU A 241 6.43 0.11 5.25
CA GLU A 241 5.44 -0.34 4.28
C GLU A 241 5.65 -1.82 3.88
N ALA A 242 5.67 -2.69 4.90
CA ALA A 242 5.99 -4.11 4.78
C ALA A 242 5.06 -4.91 3.83
N HIS A 243 3.92 -4.37 3.41
CA HIS A 243 3.11 -4.96 2.33
C HIS A 243 3.86 -5.03 0.98
N HIS A 244 4.99 -4.31 0.84
CA HIS A 244 5.90 -4.44 -0.30
C HIS A 244 6.85 -5.65 -0.23
N LEU A 245 6.83 -6.45 0.84
CA LEU A 245 7.66 -7.65 1.00
C LEU A 245 7.48 -8.70 -0.11
N VAL A 246 6.35 -8.68 -0.80
CA VAL A 246 6.12 -9.49 -2.03
C VAL A 246 7.01 -9.08 -3.21
N CYS A 247 7.64 -7.89 -3.17
CA CYS A 247 8.50 -7.42 -4.24
C CYS A 247 9.82 -8.18 -4.29
N LYS A 248 10.19 -8.66 -5.49
CA LYS A 248 11.45 -9.37 -5.72
C LYS A 248 12.68 -8.62 -5.21
N SER A 249 12.70 -7.29 -5.30
CA SER A 249 13.82 -6.47 -4.83
C SER A 249 14.06 -6.61 -3.33
N ILE A 250 13.01 -6.57 -2.52
CA ILE A 250 13.13 -6.75 -1.06
C ILE A 250 13.54 -8.18 -0.74
N ASN A 251 12.94 -9.16 -1.41
CA ASN A 251 13.32 -10.57 -1.27
C ASN A 251 14.81 -10.82 -1.58
N THR A 252 15.35 -10.16 -2.60
CA THR A 252 16.77 -10.25 -2.94
C THR A 252 17.65 -9.71 -1.80
N ILE A 253 17.28 -8.57 -1.19
CA ILE A 253 18.04 -7.98 -0.07
C ILE A 253 17.97 -8.88 1.17
N LEU A 254 16.77 -9.32 1.55
CA LEU A 254 16.55 -10.14 2.73
C LEU A 254 17.03 -11.60 2.57
N GLY A 255 17.29 -12.03 1.35
CA GLY A 255 17.91 -13.32 1.03
C GLY A 255 19.42 -13.37 1.20
N LEU A 256 20.09 -12.22 1.38
CA LEU A 256 21.55 -12.17 1.52
C LEU A 256 22.03 -12.82 2.82
N ASP A 257 23.27 -13.28 2.81
CA ASP A 257 23.88 -14.01 3.94
C ASP A 257 24.01 -13.19 5.23
N PHE A 258 24.08 -11.86 5.16
CA PHE A 258 24.15 -11.03 6.37
C PHE A 258 22.94 -11.22 7.28
N MET A 259 21.77 -11.60 6.72
CA MET A 259 20.56 -11.87 7.48
C MET A 259 20.70 -12.98 8.53
N LYS A 260 21.73 -13.84 8.43
CA LYS A 260 22.08 -14.82 9.47
C LYS A 260 22.49 -14.15 10.78
N ASN A 261 23.12 -12.97 10.68
CA ASN A 261 23.65 -12.19 11.81
C ASN A 261 22.66 -11.15 12.35
N VAL A 262 21.51 -10.99 11.69
CA VAL A 262 20.48 -10.05 12.13
C VAL A 262 19.82 -10.55 13.40
N HIS A 263 19.94 -9.76 14.47
CA HIS A 263 19.40 -10.08 15.77
C HIS A 263 17.92 -9.69 15.92
N LEU A 264 17.53 -8.62 15.23
CA LEU A 264 16.18 -8.09 15.23
C LEU A 264 15.78 -7.67 13.82
N LYS A 265 14.68 -8.20 13.32
CA LYS A 265 14.04 -7.72 12.09
C LYS A 265 12.56 -7.48 12.32
N PHE A 266 12.05 -6.37 11.83
CA PHE A 266 10.64 -6.05 11.97
C PHE A 266 10.13 -5.20 10.82
N GLY A 267 8.81 -5.22 10.61
CA GLY A 267 8.17 -4.46 9.56
C GLY A 267 6.96 -3.71 10.04
N PHE A 268 6.73 -2.54 9.45
CA PHE A 268 5.54 -1.74 9.63
C PHE A 268 4.69 -1.71 8.37
N THR A 269 3.39 -1.75 8.53
CA THR A 269 2.46 -1.46 7.45
C THR A 269 1.17 -0.89 8.00
N GLY A 270 0.47 -0.07 7.21
CA GLY A 270 -0.89 0.38 7.55
C GLY A 270 -1.96 -0.66 7.24
N THR A 271 -1.63 -1.64 6.38
CA THR A 271 -2.58 -2.66 5.92
C THR A 271 -1.81 -3.91 5.56
N LEU A 272 -2.13 -5.03 6.19
CA LEU A 272 -1.62 -6.34 5.81
C LEU A 272 -2.46 -6.94 4.67
N PRO A 273 -1.86 -7.78 3.83
CA PRO A 273 -2.63 -8.61 2.91
C PRO A 273 -3.61 -9.52 3.65
N GLU A 274 -4.71 -9.86 2.98
CA GLU A 274 -5.71 -10.79 3.51
C GLU A 274 -5.07 -12.12 3.93
N GLU A 275 -5.41 -12.60 5.12
CA GLU A 275 -4.86 -13.84 5.67
C GLU A 275 -5.11 -15.04 4.75
N GLY A 276 -4.17 -15.97 4.74
CA GLY A 276 -4.22 -17.15 3.88
C GLY A 276 -3.95 -16.87 2.41
N THR A 277 -3.57 -15.65 2.01
CA THR A 277 -3.11 -15.31 0.66
C THR A 277 -1.60 -15.53 0.51
N ILE A 278 -1.13 -15.62 -0.74
CA ILE A 278 0.31 -15.71 -1.06
C ILE A 278 1.05 -14.49 -0.51
N GLU A 279 0.48 -13.32 -0.63
CA GLU A 279 1.02 -12.06 -0.16
C GLU A 279 1.17 -12.04 1.37
N SER A 280 0.18 -12.55 2.09
CA SER A 280 0.23 -12.70 3.55
C SER A 280 1.33 -13.68 3.96
N PHE A 281 1.39 -14.84 3.33
CA PHE A 281 2.45 -15.82 3.62
C PHE A 281 3.86 -15.27 3.33
N ALA A 282 4.04 -14.49 2.26
CA ALA A 282 5.31 -13.84 1.95
C ALA A 282 5.72 -12.83 3.03
N CYS A 283 4.77 -12.02 3.50
CA CYS A 283 5.02 -11.06 4.58
C CYS A 283 5.44 -11.78 5.88
N HIS A 284 4.70 -12.80 6.30
CA HIS A 284 5.02 -13.57 7.49
C HIS A 284 6.34 -14.35 7.34
N ALA A 285 6.59 -14.99 6.21
CA ALA A 285 7.83 -15.73 5.97
C ALA A 285 9.07 -14.86 6.19
N LEU A 286 9.04 -13.61 5.73
CA LEU A 286 10.17 -12.71 5.78
C LEU A 286 10.30 -11.96 7.11
N MET A 287 9.19 -11.52 7.72
CA MET A 287 9.21 -10.67 8.91
C MET A 287 8.67 -11.31 10.19
N GLY A 288 7.95 -12.42 10.11
CA GLY A 288 7.36 -13.07 11.25
C GLY A 288 5.89 -12.72 11.47
N TRP A 289 5.37 -13.11 12.64
CA TRP A 289 3.97 -12.94 13.00
C TRP A 289 3.61 -11.47 13.30
N THR A 290 2.34 -11.14 13.14
CA THR A 290 1.82 -9.84 13.53
C THR A 290 1.65 -9.78 15.05
N ILE A 291 2.38 -8.86 15.69
CA ILE A 291 2.41 -8.72 17.15
C ILE A 291 1.69 -7.49 17.67
N GLN A 292 1.37 -6.57 16.79
CA GLN A 292 0.69 -5.32 17.12
C GLN A 292 -0.24 -4.95 15.97
N ASP A 293 -1.45 -4.56 16.31
CA ASP A 293 -2.44 -4.02 15.40
C ASP A 293 -3.06 -2.77 16.03
N ILE A 294 -2.99 -1.65 15.31
CA ILE A 294 -3.60 -0.37 15.70
C ILE A 294 -4.42 0.11 14.52
N SER A 295 -5.71 -0.01 14.63
CA SER A 295 -6.66 0.40 13.61
C SER A 295 -6.81 1.94 13.53
N PRO A 296 -7.31 2.48 12.41
CA PRO A 296 -7.66 3.89 12.32
C PRO A 296 -8.70 4.31 13.37
N MET A 297 -9.66 3.44 13.71
CA MET A 297 -10.70 3.76 14.71
C MET A 297 -10.14 3.86 16.12
N GLU A 298 -9.19 3.01 16.51
CA GLU A 298 -8.50 3.17 17.81
C GLU A 298 -7.79 4.53 17.91
N LEU A 299 -7.25 5.05 16.80
CA LEU A 299 -6.67 6.40 16.79
C LEU A 299 -7.74 7.51 16.83
N VAL A 300 -8.91 7.29 16.26
CA VAL A 300 -10.06 8.20 16.38
C VAL A 300 -10.58 8.22 17.81
N ASP A 301 -10.82 7.07 18.42
CA ASP A 301 -11.32 6.92 19.79
C ASP A 301 -10.31 7.48 20.81
N GLY A 302 -9.03 7.36 20.53
CA GLY A 302 -7.95 7.99 21.29
C GLY A 302 -7.81 9.51 21.08
N GLY A 303 -8.63 10.12 20.21
CA GLY A 303 -8.61 11.56 19.93
C GLY A 303 -7.43 12.04 19.07
N PHE A 304 -6.76 11.12 18.37
CA PHE A 304 -5.58 11.44 17.52
C PHE A 304 -5.92 11.70 16.06
N LEU A 305 -7.04 11.16 15.60
CA LEU A 305 -7.59 11.36 14.26
C LEU A 305 -9.00 11.93 14.33
N ALA A 306 -9.39 12.70 13.32
CA ALA A 306 -10.76 13.14 13.13
C ALA A 306 -11.65 11.97 12.72
N LYS A 307 -12.89 11.92 13.22
CA LYS A 307 -13.85 10.87 12.89
C LYS A 307 -14.24 10.95 11.41
N PRO A 308 -14.10 9.88 10.61
CA PRO A 308 -14.54 9.91 9.22
C PRO A 308 -16.06 9.80 9.13
N ASP A 309 -16.69 10.73 8.41
CA ASP A 309 -18.08 10.68 7.96
C ASP A 309 -18.10 10.33 6.48
N ILE A 310 -18.43 9.07 6.17
CA ILE A 310 -18.32 8.55 4.81
C ILE A 310 -19.69 8.52 4.14
N THR A 311 -19.80 9.17 2.99
CA THR A 311 -20.99 9.09 2.13
C THR A 311 -20.60 8.47 0.78
N GLN A 312 -21.08 7.25 0.50
CA GLN A 312 -20.98 6.68 -0.83
C GLN A 312 -22.13 7.16 -1.70
N ILE A 313 -21.81 7.88 -2.78
CA ILE A 313 -22.78 8.39 -3.74
C ILE A 313 -22.77 7.49 -4.98
N ARG A 314 -23.88 6.79 -5.20
CA ARG A 314 -24.09 5.91 -6.35
C ARG A 314 -24.80 6.67 -7.44
N ILE A 315 -24.14 6.85 -8.57
CA ILE A 315 -24.69 7.50 -9.76
C ILE A 315 -25.24 6.43 -10.69
N ASN A 316 -26.55 6.37 -10.84
CA ASN A 316 -27.21 5.44 -11.74
C ASN A 316 -27.28 6.03 -13.15
N TYR A 317 -27.07 5.18 -14.13
CA TYR A 317 -27.21 5.48 -15.56
C TYR A 317 -28.31 4.56 -16.15
N PRO A 318 -29.59 4.74 -15.76
CA PRO A 318 -30.65 3.82 -16.15
C PRO A 318 -31.16 4.09 -17.58
N ASP A 319 -30.91 5.28 -18.11
CA ASP A 319 -31.42 5.65 -19.42
C ASP A 319 -30.30 5.75 -20.48
N SER A 320 -30.69 5.48 -21.71
CA SER A 320 -29.79 5.53 -22.88
C SER A 320 -29.26 6.93 -23.15
N ALA A 321 -30.01 8.00 -22.78
CA ALA A 321 -29.58 9.38 -23.00
C ALA A 321 -28.39 9.75 -22.13
N ALA A 322 -28.38 9.36 -20.86
CA ALA A 322 -27.24 9.60 -19.96
C ALA A 322 -25.98 8.81 -20.40
N LEU A 323 -26.17 7.59 -20.91
CA LEU A 323 -25.10 6.78 -21.46
C LEU A 323 -24.55 7.40 -22.75
N THR A 324 -25.43 7.88 -23.63
CA THR A 324 -25.06 8.56 -24.89
C THR A 324 -24.31 9.86 -24.60
N ASP A 325 -24.75 10.66 -23.62
CA ASP A 325 -24.02 11.89 -23.20
C ASP A 325 -22.58 11.56 -22.73
N ALA A 326 -22.44 10.56 -21.87
CA ALA A 326 -21.12 10.13 -21.41
C ALA A 326 -20.19 9.73 -22.56
N TYR A 327 -20.72 9.09 -23.60
CA TYR A 327 -20.02 8.71 -24.80
C TYR A 327 -19.58 9.89 -25.67
N ILE A 328 -20.51 10.79 -25.95
CA ILE A 328 -20.26 11.97 -26.78
C ILE A 328 -19.15 12.81 -26.16
N ARG A 329 -19.24 13.11 -24.86
CA ARG A 329 -18.23 13.88 -24.13
C ARG A 329 -16.88 13.21 -24.10
N CYS A 330 -16.85 11.89 -23.99
CA CYS A 330 -15.60 11.16 -24.09
C CYS A 330 -14.98 11.27 -25.48
N GLY A 331 -15.79 11.23 -26.56
CA GLY A 331 -15.35 11.44 -27.93
C GLY A 331 -14.85 12.85 -28.20
N GLU A 332 -15.54 13.86 -27.72
CA GLU A 332 -15.13 15.27 -27.83
C GLU A 332 -13.77 15.51 -27.19
N TYR A 333 -13.54 14.95 -26.00
CA TYR A 333 -12.25 15.04 -25.33
C TYR A 333 -11.10 14.39 -26.12
N LEU A 334 -11.33 13.26 -26.72
CA LEU A 334 -10.30 12.58 -27.52
C LEU A 334 -9.97 13.38 -28.77
N ASN A 335 -10.97 13.94 -29.43
CA ASN A 335 -10.79 14.79 -30.60
C ASN A 335 -10.06 16.11 -30.25
N ALA A 336 -10.38 16.73 -29.11
CA ALA A 336 -9.73 17.96 -28.66
C ALA A 336 -8.24 17.78 -28.29
N ASN A 337 -7.82 16.55 -27.95
CA ASN A 337 -6.41 16.25 -27.59
C ASN A 337 -5.58 15.72 -28.79
N ASP A 338 -6.17 15.56 -29.96
CA ASP A 338 -5.45 15.26 -31.20
C ASP A 338 -4.70 16.53 -31.69
N LYS A 339 -3.46 16.69 -31.26
CA LYS A 339 -2.59 17.73 -31.79
C LYS A 339 -2.15 17.35 -33.18
N VAL A 340 -2.68 18.08 -34.17
CA VAL A 340 -2.18 18.06 -35.54
C VAL A 340 -1.21 19.23 -35.68
N VAL A 341 0.07 18.96 -35.87
CA VAL A 341 1.09 19.96 -36.18
C VAL A 341 1.50 19.71 -37.63
N ASP A 342 1.36 20.71 -38.46
CA ASP A 342 1.71 20.66 -39.93
C ASP A 342 1.02 19.50 -40.68
N GLY A 343 -0.28 19.26 -40.40
CA GLY A 343 -1.06 18.23 -41.10
C GLY A 343 -0.71 16.78 -40.73
N LYS A 344 0.20 16.57 -39.77
CA LYS A 344 0.58 15.25 -39.28
C LYS A 344 0.17 15.08 -37.81
N LYS A 345 -0.45 13.94 -37.47
CA LYS A 345 -0.71 13.57 -36.07
C LYS A 345 0.62 13.44 -35.31
N VAL A 346 0.80 14.29 -34.31
CA VAL A 346 1.96 14.18 -33.39
C VAL A 346 1.71 13.03 -32.42
N LEU A 347 2.49 11.97 -32.58
CA LEU A 347 2.44 10.81 -31.68
C LEU A 347 2.90 11.21 -30.28
N LEU A 348 2.04 10.98 -29.28
CA LEU A 348 2.37 11.16 -27.86
C LEU A 348 3.58 10.29 -27.46
N PRO A 349 4.37 10.73 -26.47
CA PRO A 349 5.49 9.94 -25.93
C PRO A 349 5.08 8.52 -25.51
N LYS A 350 6.01 7.58 -25.60
CA LYS A 350 5.79 6.14 -25.41
C LYS A 350 5.06 5.77 -24.12
N GLU A 351 5.25 6.55 -23.05
CA GLU A 351 4.61 6.39 -21.73
C GLU A 351 3.11 6.77 -21.73
N LYS A 352 2.69 7.64 -22.64
CA LYS A 352 1.28 7.99 -22.85
C LYS A 352 0.58 7.08 -23.86
N ARG A 353 1.32 6.29 -24.62
CA ARG A 353 0.78 5.44 -25.70
C ARG A 353 -0.02 4.23 -25.22
N SER A 354 0.29 3.65 -24.07
CA SER A 354 -0.40 2.40 -23.65
C SER A 354 -1.86 2.64 -23.31
N PHE A 355 -2.15 3.75 -22.69
CA PHE A 355 -3.51 4.12 -22.31
C PHE A 355 -4.25 4.76 -23.49
N THR A 356 -3.65 5.73 -24.16
CA THR A 356 -4.22 6.48 -25.28
C THR A 356 -4.40 5.62 -26.54
N MET A 357 -3.52 4.66 -26.80
CA MET A 357 -3.59 3.80 -28.00
C MET A 357 -4.73 2.77 -27.96
N GLN A 358 -5.10 2.25 -26.80
CA GLN A 358 -6.30 1.41 -26.66
C GLN A 358 -7.57 2.25 -26.83
N TYR A 359 -7.55 3.49 -26.39
CA TYR A 359 -8.57 4.49 -26.54
C TYR A 359 -8.86 4.86 -27.98
N GLU A 360 -7.83 5.32 -28.69
CA GLU A 360 -7.92 5.79 -30.10
C GLU A 360 -8.43 4.70 -31.05
N LYS A 361 -8.15 3.44 -30.74
CA LYS A 361 -8.59 2.30 -31.57
C LYS A 361 -10.00 1.81 -31.25
N THR A 362 -10.47 1.99 -30.02
CA THR A 362 -11.70 1.36 -29.55
C THR A 362 -12.88 2.34 -29.54
N LEU A 363 -12.64 3.58 -29.16
CA LEU A 363 -13.69 4.56 -28.93
C LEU A 363 -14.36 5.11 -30.20
N PRO A 364 -13.68 5.36 -31.33
CA PRO A 364 -14.36 5.82 -32.54
C PRO A 364 -15.38 4.83 -33.07
N PHE A 365 -15.12 3.52 -32.91
CA PHE A 365 -16.08 2.48 -33.25
C PHE A 365 -17.25 2.43 -32.26
N ALA A 366 -16.96 2.51 -30.96
CA ALA A 366 -17.98 2.54 -29.92
C ALA A 366 -18.95 3.72 -30.09
N LEU A 367 -18.44 4.92 -30.36
CA LEU A 367 -19.24 6.13 -30.56
C LEU A 367 -20.18 6.05 -31.79
N LYS A 368 -19.76 5.37 -32.85
CA LYS A 368 -20.58 5.21 -34.05
C LYS A 368 -21.78 4.30 -33.81
N GLU A 369 -21.58 3.22 -33.06
CA GLU A 369 -22.60 2.21 -32.82
C GLU A 369 -23.58 2.60 -31.69
N VAL A 370 -23.09 3.30 -30.67
CA VAL A 370 -23.91 3.72 -29.49
C VAL A 370 -25.07 4.63 -29.83
N LYS A 371 -24.93 5.46 -30.87
CA LYS A 371 -26.03 6.29 -31.36
C LYS A 371 -27.28 5.50 -31.75
N ASN A 372 -27.14 4.19 -31.96
CA ASN A 372 -28.19 3.29 -32.42
C ASN A 372 -28.67 2.31 -31.33
N LEU A 373 -28.08 2.34 -30.14
CA LEU A 373 -28.44 1.43 -29.04
C LEU A 373 -29.33 2.17 -28.02
N TYR A 374 -30.53 1.68 -27.82
CA TYR A 374 -31.56 2.33 -27.00
C TYR A 374 -31.72 1.73 -25.61
N GLU A 375 -31.34 0.46 -25.43
CA GLU A 375 -31.56 -0.26 -24.18
C GLU A 375 -30.24 -0.56 -23.44
N PRO A 376 -30.19 -0.45 -22.11
CA PRO A 376 -28.97 -0.68 -21.32
C PRO A 376 -28.35 -2.07 -21.51
N GLU A 377 -29.17 -3.09 -21.76
CA GLU A 377 -28.67 -4.47 -21.96
C GLU A 377 -28.03 -4.67 -23.33
N GLU A 378 -28.57 -4.04 -24.39
CA GLU A 378 -27.97 -4.03 -25.73
C GLU A 378 -26.59 -3.35 -25.70
N TYR A 379 -26.52 -2.25 -24.97
CA TYR A 379 -25.29 -1.50 -24.75
C TYR A 379 -24.24 -2.32 -24.01
N LYS A 380 -24.64 -3.02 -22.96
CA LYS A 380 -23.76 -3.92 -22.21
C LYS A 380 -23.22 -5.05 -23.10
N ALA A 381 -24.08 -5.69 -23.87
CA ALA A 381 -23.68 -6.74 -24.82
C ALA A 381 -22.68 -6.21 -25.84
N TYR A 382 -22.94 -5.05 -26.42
CA TYR A 382 -22.05 -4.40 -27.36
C TYR A 382 -20.66 -4.09 -26.76
N LEU A 383 -20.59 -3.53 -25.54
CA LEU A 383 -19.32 -3.26 -24.88
C LEU A 383 -18.51 -4.53 -24.60
N ILE A 384 -19.18 -5.58 -24.18
CA ILE A 384 -18.54 -6.88 -23.91
C ILE A 384 -17.93 -7.42 -25.22
N ASP A 385 -18.67 -7.38 -26.32
CA ASP A 385 -18.19 -7.88 -27.60
C ASP A 385 -17.08 -7.01 -28.19
N LEU A 386 -17.17 -5.68 -28.01
CA LEU A 386 -16.12 -4.76 -28.39
C LEU A 386 -14.81 -5.04 -27.61
N CYS A 387 -14.90 -5.29 -26.32
CA CYS A 387 -13.76 -5.66 -25.49
C CYS A 387 -13.13 -6.99 -25.92
N LYS A 388 -13.94 -7.99 -26.24
CA LYS A 388 -13.47 -9.28 -26.77
C LYS A 388 -12.75 -9.10 -28.10
N ALA A 389 -13.36 -8.37 -29.04
CA ALA A 389 -12.84 -8.16 -30.39
C ALA A 389 -11.52 -7.35 -30.39
N LYS A 390 -11.34 -6.43 -29.46
CA LYS A 390 -10.20 -5.51 -29.39
C LYS A 390 -9.17 -5.86 -28.30
N GLY A 391 -9.43 -6.88 -27.46
CA GLY A 391 -8.58 -7.25 -26.33
C GLY A 391 -8.48 -6.14 -25.26
N SER A 392 -9.48 -5.28 -25.16
CA SER A 392 -9.53 -4.15 -24.25
C SER A 392 -9.97 -4.55 -22.84
N ASN A 393 -9.51 -3.81 -21.84
CA ASN A 393 -9.99 -3.99 -20.46
C ASN A 393 -11.34 -3.28 -20.29
N LEU A 394 -12.39 -4.05 -20.00
CA LEU A 394 -13.75 -3.54 -19.82
C LEU A 394 -13.86 -2.49 -18.72
N LEU A 395 -13.17 -2.68 -17.58
CA LEU A 395 -13.16 -1.71 -16.49
C LEU A 395 -12.60 -0.35 -16.94
N MET A 396 -11.49 -0.38 -17.67
CA MET A 396 -10.86 0.85 -18.17
C MET A 396 -11.80 1.59 -19.11
N LEU A 397 -12.49 0.86 -19.98
CA LEU A 397 -13.47 1.44 -20.90
C LEU A 397 -14.63 2.10 -20.14
N GLU A 398 -15.21 1.43 -19.15
CA GLU A 398 -16.24 2.04 -18.29
C GLU A 398 -15.77 3.31 -17.61
N GLN A 399 -14.61 3.26 -16.96
CA GLN A 399 -14.04 4.43 -16.28
C GLN A 399 -13.93 5.63 -17.21
N MET A 400 -13.51 5.38 -18.43
CA MET A 400 -13.34 6.42 -19.42
C MET A 400 -14.67 7.07 -19.83
N LEU A 401 -15.69 6.26 -20.01
CA LEU A 401 -17.02 6.71 -20.41
C LEU A 401 -17.65 7.61 -19.34
N VAL A 402 -17.56 7.19 -18.07
CA VAL A 402 -18.21 7.92 -16.97
C VAL A 402 -17.45 9.16 -16.52
N HIS A 403 -16.12 9.22 -16.69
CA HIS A 403 -15.31 10.33 -16.17
C HIS A 403 -15.73 11.71 -16.70
N ARG A 404 -16.36 11.78 -17.87
CA ARG A 404 -16.81 13.03 -18.49
C ARG A 404 -18.33 13.17 -18.56
N SER A 405 -19.05 12.26 -17.95
CA SER A 405 -20.50 12.33 -17.85
C SER A 405 -20.91 13.64 -17.16
N GLN A 406 -21.86 14.36 -17.76
CA GLN A 406 -22.41 15.59 -17.21
C GLN A 406 -23.08 15.36 -15.86
N LYS A 407 -23.82 14.27 -15.74
CA LYS A 407 -24.48 13.87 -14.48
C LYS A 407 -23.46 13.72 -13.35
N ARG A 408 -22.32 13.07 -13.66
CA ARG A 408 -21.24 12.89 -12.69
C ARG A 408 -20.59 14.21 -12.29
N LEU A 409 -20.31 15.08 -13.26
CA LEU A 409 -19.75 16.42 -12.98
C LEU A 409 -20.69 17.26 -12.12
N GLN A 410 -22.00 17.25 -12.41
CA GLN A 410 -22.99 17.95 -11.59
C GLN A 410 -22.97 17.48 -10.14
N VAL A 411 -22.88 16.17 -9.88
CA VAL A 411 -22.78 15.63 -8.52
C VAL A 411 -21.53 16.15 -7.81
N ILE A 412 -20.38 16.17 -8.49
CA ILE A 412 -19.14 16.68 -7.90
C ILE A 412 -19.23 18.19 -7.67
N ASP A 413 -19.78 18.95 -8.61
CA ASP A 413 -19.96 20.39 -8.49
C ASP A 413 -20.90 20.76 -7.32
N GLU A 414 -22.01 20.04 -7.17
CA GLU A 414 -22.95 20.22 -6.03
C GLU A 414 -22.25 20.01 -4.70
N LEU A 415 -21.39 19.00 -4.58
CA LEU A 415 -20.59 18.76 -3.38
C LEU A 415 -19.64 19.92 -3.11
N LEU A 416 -18.84 20.31 -4.12
CA LEU A 416 -17.85 21.38 -3.99
C LEU A 416 -18.46 22.74 -3.72
N PHE A 417 -19.67 23.02 -4.23
CA PHE A 417 -20.39 24.26 -3.99
C PHE A 417 -20.75 24.46 -2.51
N GLY A 418 -21.07 23.37 -1.82
CA GLY A 418 -21.37 23.40 -0.37
C GLY A 418 -20.15 23.44 0.55
N MET A 419 -18.92 23.34 0.01
CA MET A 419 -17.68 23.23 0.79
C MET A 419 -16.96 24.58 0.85
N THR A 420 -16.77 25.13 2.04
CA THR A 420 -16.00 26.37 2.28
C THR A 420 -14.56 26.12 2.69
N LYS A 421 -14.26 24.93 3.24
CA LYS A 421 -12.93 24.48 3.65
C LYS A 421 -12.19 23.76 2.51
N ASN A 422 -10.98 23.33 2.77
CA ASN A 422 -10.16 22.64 1.79
C ASN A 422 -10.71 21.24 1.44
N CYS A 423 -10.69 20.94 0.14
CA CYS A 423 -11.12 19.64 -0.39
C CYS A 423 -10.03 19.00 -1.25
N ILE A 424 -9.78 17.71 -1.04
CA ILE A 424 -8.94 16.90 -1.95
C ILE A 424 -9.85 16.03 -2.80
N VAL A 425 -9.68 16.14 -4.13
CA VAL A 425 -10.36 15.31 -5.13
C VAL A 425 -9.38 14.27 -5.65
N PHE A 426 -9.57 13.02 -5.26
CA PHE A 426 -8.69 11.92 -5.65
C PHE A 426 -9.15 11.23 -6.92
N ALA A 427 -8.20 10.97 -7.83
CA ALA A 427 -8.37 10.07 -8.96
C ALA A 427 -7.07 9.34 -9.29
N HIS A 428 -7.15 8.24 -10.05
CA HIS A 428 -5.99 7.46 -10.47
C HIS A 428 -5.36 8.01 -11.76
N HIS A 429 -6.19 8.42 -12.72
CA HIS A 429 -5.74 8.84 -14.03
C HIS A 429 -5.39 10.32 -14.10
N THR A 430 -4.13 10.62 -14.43
CA THR A 430 -3.61 12.00 -14.52
C THR A 430 -4.41 12.87 -15.50
N GLU A 431 -4.83 12.32 -16.64
CA GLU A 431 -5.60 13.07 -17.63
C GLU A 431 -7.01 13.44 -17.13
N TYR A 432 -7.61 12.57 -16.33
CA TYR A 432 -8.87 12.89 -15.67
C TYR A 432 -8.70 13.98 -14.60
N LEU A 433 -7.61 13.92 -13.82
CA LEU A 433 -7.28 14.99 -12.86
C LEU A 433 -7.06 16.36 -13.52
N LYS A 434 -6.41 16.40 -14.67
CA LYS A 434 -6.24 17.64 -15.45
C LYS A 434 -7.58 18.18 -15.94
N PHE A 435 -8.42 17.31 -16.47
CA PHE A 435 -9.77 17.67 -16.89
C PHE A 435 -10.60 18.21 -15.72
N LEU A 436 -10.58 17.57 -14.56
CA LEU A 436 -11.27 18.07 -13.36
C LEU A 436 -10.72 19.42 -12.91
N LYS A 437 -9.39 19.59 -12.95
CA LYS A 437 -8.76 20.87 -12.60
C LYS A 437 -9.27 22.00 -13.51
N GLU A 438 -9.21 21.82 -14.82
CA GLU A 438 -9.69 22.80 -15.81
C GLU A 438 -11.19 23.10 -15.62
N HIS A 439 -11.99 22.05 -15.40
CA HIS A 439 -13.42 22.20 -15.10
C HIS A 439 -13.67 23.02 -13.83
N PHE A 440 -12.97 22.73 -12.75
CA PHE A 440 -13.15 23.42 -11.47
C PHE A 440 -12.63 24.87 -11.52
N GLU A 441 -11.53 25.14 -12.23
CA GLU A 441 -11.05 26.53 -12.47
C GLU A 441 -12.10 27.38 -13.19
N ALA A 442 -12.80 26.80 -14.16
CA ALA A 442 -13.87 27.47 -14.87
C ALA A 442 -15.16 27.62 -14.02
N LYS A 443 -15.49 26.60 -13.21
CA LYS A 443 -16.73 26.55 -12.44
C LYS A 443 -16.67 27.35 -11.13
N PHE A 444 -15.51 27.42 -10.50
CA PHE A 444 -15.25 28.05 -9.21
C PHE A 444 -14.13 29.10 -9.32
N PRO A 445 -14.33 30.20 -10.05
CA PRO A 445 -13.26 31.18 -10.34
C PRO A 445 -12.68 31.85 -9.08
N ASP A 446 -13.46 31.91 -8.01
CA ASP A 446 -13.05 32.51 -6.74
C ASP A 446 -12.25 31.55 -5.85
N ARG A 447 -12.10 30.28 -6.23
CA ARG A 447 -11.36 29.26 -5.48
C ARG A 447 -10.05 28.92 -6.14
N LYS A 448 -9.03 28.71 -5.33
CA LYS A 448 -7.74 28.19 -5.83
C LYS A 448 -7.86 26.71 -6.15
N VAL A 449 -7.58 26.33 -7.39
CA VAL A 449 -7.52 24.93 -7.81
C VAL A 449 -6.06 24.53 -8.08
N ARG A 450 -5.64 23.41 -7.52
CA ARG A 450 -4.28 22.88 -7.61
C ARG A 450 -4.29 21.42 -8.09
N ILE A 451 -3.14 20.95 -8.58
CA ILE A 451 -2.97 19.55 -8.99
C ILE A 451 -1.64 18.98 -8.49
N ILE A 452 -1.71 17.77 -7.89
CA ILE A 452 -0.56 16.93 -7.57
C ILE A 452 -0.72 15.58 -8.30
N ALA A 453 0.06 15.40 -9.37
CA ALA A 453 0.10 14.16 -10.15
C ALA A 453 1.55 13.68 -10.32
N GLY A 454 1.75 12.53 -10.95
CA GLY A 454 3.05 11.85 -11.04
C GLY A 454 4.22 12.67 -11.58
N SER A 455 3.95 13.70 -12.40
CA SER A 455 4.97 14.61 -12.95
C SER A 455 5.39 15.75 -12.00
N ALA A 456 4.67 15.98 -10.90
CA ALA A 456 5.00 17.06 -9.97
C ALA A 456 6.28 16.73 -9.18
N ASN A 457 7.25 17.66 -9.18
CA ASN A 457 8.46 17.50 -8.38
C ASN A 457 8.20 17.77 -6.88
N LEU A 458 9.12 17.34 -6.02
CA LEU A 458 8.96 17.44 -4.57
C LEU A 458 8.77 18.89 -4.08
N LYS A 459 9.47 19.86 -4.68
CA LYS A 459 9.36 21.29 -4.29
C LYS A 459 7.97 21.84 -4.62
N GLN A 460 7.44 21.51 -5.79
CA GLN A 460 6.08 21.92 -6.19
C GLN A 460 5.01 21.30 -5.28
N ARG A 461 5.16 20.01 -4.94
CA ARG A 461 4.25 19.34 -3.99
C ARG A 461 4.26 20.03 -2.64
N GLN A 462 5.45 20.31 -2.08
CA GLN A 462 5.56 20.96 -0.78
C GLN A 462 4.93 22.35 -0.80
N LYS A 463 5.16 23.15 -1.85
CA LYS A 463 4.54 24.48 -1.99
C LYS A 463 3.00 24.42 -1.94
N ILE A 464 2.39 23.46 -2.63
CA ILE A 464 0.93 23.28 -2.64
C ILE A 464 0.42 22.86 -1.24
N ILE A 465 1.15 21.97 -0.57
CA ILE A 465 0.79 21.54 0.79
C ILE A 465 0.87 22.71 1.78
N ASP A 466 1.93 23.51 1.70
CA ASP A 466 2.13 24.67 2.56
C ASP A 466 1.04 25.73 2.31
N GLU A 467 0.59 25.91 1.05
CA GLU A 467 -0.53 26.76 0.69
C GLU A 467 -1.84 26.25 1.34
N MET A 468 -2.14 24.96 1.18
CA MET A 468 -3.35 24.35 1.76
C MET A 468 -3.37 24.39 3.30
N ASN A 469 -2.21 24.25 3.92
CA ASN A 469 -2.13 24.32 5.39
C ASN A 469 -2.32 25.74 5.96
N LYS A 470 -2.23 26.77 5.12
CA LYS A 470 -2.37 28.19 5.51
C LYS A 470 -3.67 28.83 5.06
N GLU A 471 -4.30 28.31 4.05
CA GLU A 471 -5.47 28.90 3.40
C GLU A 471 -6.66 27.93 3.42
N ASP A 472 -7.87 28.48 3.42
CA ASP A 472 -9.12 27.72 3.27
C ASP A 472 -9.65 27.81 1.83
N GLY A 473 -10.58 26.92 1.49
CA GLY A 473 -11.31 26.93 0.22
C GLY A 473 -10.53 26.41 -0.98
N VAL A 474 -9.31 25.86 -0.80
CA VAL A 474 -8.51 25.28 -1.89
C VAL A 474 -9.09 23.94 -2.34
N ILE A 475 -9.18 23.74 -3.65
CA ILE A 475 -9.52 22.46 -4.28
C ILE A 475 -8.22 21.83 -4.82
N LEU A 476 -7.84 20.67 -4.29
CA LEU A 476 -6.66 19.94 -4.75
C LEU A 476 -7.08 18.71 -5.55
N CYS A 477 -6.79 18.66 -6.84
CA CYS A 477 -6.86 17.45 -7.65
C CYS A 477 -5.59 16.61 -7.43
N ALA A 478 -5.70 15.41 -6.85
CA ALA A 478 -4.54 14.62 -6.47
C ALA A 478 -4.63 13.17 -6.95
N SER A 479 -3.49 12.61 -7.41
CA SER A 479 -3.45 11.18 -7.67
C SER A 479 -3.24 10.41 -6.37
N TYR A 480 -3.92 9.27 -6.21
CA TYR A 480 -3.77 8.40 -5.03
C TYR A 480 -2.30 8.09 -4.72
N GLY A 481 -1.52 7.66 -5.70
CA GLY A 481 -0.13 7.30 -5.52
C GLY A 481 0.79 8.46 -5.09
N CYS A 482 0.45 9.70 -5.45
CA CYS A 482 1.24 10.86 -5.05
C CYS A 482 0.98 11.29 -3.60
N CYS A 483 -0.19 10.98 -3.06
CA CYS A 483 -0.58 11.34 -1.70
C CYS A 483 -0.46 10.18 -0.71
N SER A 484 -0.23 8.94 -1.18
CA SER A 484 -0.10 7.77 -0.31
C SER A 484 1.19 7.75 0.51
N THR A 485 2.25 8.48 0.13
CA THR A 485 3.55 8.45 0.80
C THR A 485 4.08 9.84 1.13
N GLY A 486 4.52 10.04 2.39
CA GLY A 486 5.33 11.18 2.81
C GLY A 486 4.68 12.58 2.80
N ILE A 487 3.36 12.70 2.60
CA ILE A 487 2.62 13.97 2.60
C ILE A 487 1.73 14.04 3.83
N THR A 488 1.67 15.22 4.46
CA THR A 488 0.79 15.50 5.59
C THR A 488 -0.07 16.73 5.28
N PHE A 489 -1.38 16.54 5.23
CA PHE A 489 -2.35 17.63 5.16
C PHE A 489 -2.88 17.91 6.56
N LYS A 490 -2.68 19.13 7.07
CA LYS A 490 -3.18 19.54 8.38
C LYS A 490 -4.57 20.16 8.28
N ASN A 491 -4.80 20.95 7.25
CA ASN A 491 -6.04 21.73 7.03
C ASN A 491 -6.80 21.17 5.82
N VAL A 492 -7.38 19.97 5.95
CA VAL A 492 -8.26 19.36 4.92
C VAL A 492 -9.44 18.70 5.59
N ASP A 493 -10.65 19.23 5.34
CA ASP A 493 -11.89 18.75 5.95
C ASP A 493 -12.67 17.81 5.04
N TYR A 494 -12.49 17.95 3.72
CA TYR A 494 -13.24 17.22 2.72
C TYR A 494 -12.36 16.41 1.78
N CYS A 495 -12.85 15.24 1.42
CA CYS A 495 -12.26 14.38 0.42
C CYS A 495 -13.33 13.84 -0.52
N ILE A 496 -13.07 13.90 -1.83
CA ILE A 496 -13.90 13.28 -2.85
C ILE A 496 -13.08 12.20 -3.55
N LEU A 497 -13.49 10.93 -3.44
CA LEU A 497 -12.94 9.85 -4.23
C LEU A 497 -13.64 9.87 -5.60
N ALA A 498 -13.10 10.67 -6.51
CA ALA A 498 -13.70 10.92 -7.82
C ALA A 498 -13.48 9.77 -8.83
N GLN A 499 -12.76 8.74 -8.48
CA GLN A 499 -12.57 7.54 -9.29
C GLN A 499 -12.52 6.32 -8.40
N SER A 500 -13.35 5.31 -8.70
CA SER A 500 -13.29 4.03 -8.00
C SER A 500 -11.97 3.31 -8.28
N PHE A 501 -11.31 2.88 -7.22
CA PHE A 501 -10.05 2.13 -7.27
C PHE A 501 -10.10 1.00 -6.26
N LYS A 502 -9.78 -0.22 -6.69
CA LYS A 502 -9.92 -1.43 -5.86
C LYS A 502 -8.87 -1.52 -4.75
N SER A 503 -7.69 -0.91 -4.93
CA SER A 503 -6.60 -1.09 -3.96
C SER A 503 -6.97 -0.50 -2.60
N GLU A 504 -7.21 -1.38 -1.67
CA GLU A 504 -7.53 -1.09 -0.28
C GLU A 504 -6.41 -0.30 0.40
N ILE A 505 -5.17 -0.75 0.25
CA ILE A 505 -3.98 -0.13 0.83
C ILE A 505 -3.88 1.33 0.40
N VAL A 506 -4.00 1.60 -0.90
CA VAL A 506 -3.87 2.95 -1.45
C VAL A 506 -5.02 3.85 -0.98
N ASN A 507 -6.25 3.32 -0.89
CA ASN A 507 -7.40 4.07 -0.41
C ASN A 507 -7.21 4.45 1.07
N LEU A 508 -6.93 3.50 1.94
CA LEU A 508 -6.75 3.74 3.38
C LEU A 508 -5.58 4.68 3.69
N GLN A 509 -4.45 4.51 2.99
CA GLN A 509 -3.30 5.40 3.17
C GLN A 509 -3.62 6.84 2.73
N SER A 510 -4.34 7.02 1.62
CA SER A 510 -4.72 8.35 1.13
C SER A 510 -5.70 9.03 2.08
N ILE A 511 -6.71 8.30 2.55
CA ILE A 511 -7.71 8.79 3.52
C ILE A 511 -7.04 9.16 4.84
N GLY A 512 -6.23 8.28 5.39
CA GLY A 512 -5.52 8.50 6.65
C GLY A 512 -4.62 9.75 6.66
N ARG A 513 -4.12 10.19 5.49
CA ARG A 513 -3.36 11.45 5.37
C ARG A 513 -4.21 12.69 5.60
N CYS A 514 -5.50 12.60 5.37
CA CYS A 514 -6.46 13.69 5.52
C CYS A 514 -7.14 13.71 6.90
N MET A 515 -7.08 12.64 7.68
CA MET A 515 -7.79 12.48 8.95
C MET A 515 -7.09 13.12 10.16
N LEU A 516 -6.06 13.96 9.97
CA LEU A 516 -5.41 14.60 11.13
C LEU A 516 -6.45 15.44 11.89
N LYS A 517 -6.57 15.18 13.19
CA LYS A 517 -7.35 16.02 14.10
C LYS A 517 -6.58 17.29 14.39
N THR A 518 -7.28 18.41 14.39
CA THR A 518 -6.80 19.73 14.84
C THR A 518 -7.82 20.31 15.78
N ASP A 519 -7.52 21.41 16.46
CA ASP A 519 -8.42 22.04 17.42
C ASP A 519 -9.78 22.43 16.78
N ASP A 520 -9.78 22.74 15.47
CA ASP A 520 -10.96 23.14 14.71
C ASP A 520 -11.58 22.00 13.88
N LYS A 521 -11.07 20.75 14.00
CA LYS A 521 -11.48 19.64 13.15
C LYS A 521 -11.62 18.33 13.92
N ASP A 522 -12.85 17.99 14.29
CA ASP A 522 -13.24 16.72 14.90
C ASP A 522 -13.74 15.70 13.88
N THR A 523 -14.28 16.16 12.76
CA THR A 523 -14.87 15.31 11.71
C THR A 523 -14.17 15.54 10.37
N PHE A 524 -13.97 14.45 9.64
CA PHE A 524 -13.45 14.44 8.27
C PHE A 524 -14.50 13.86 7.33
N TYR A 525 -14.96 14.66 6.38
CA TYR A 525 -16.04 14.28 5.46
C TYR A 525 -15.47 13.65 4.18
N MET A 526 -15.92 12.44 3.88
CA MET A 526 -15.49 11.71 2.69
C MET A 526 -16.67 11.35 1.80
N TYR A 527 -16.58 11.73 0.53
CA TYR A 527 -17.55 11.40 -0.51
C TYR A 527 -16.95 10.42 -1.51
N ASP A 528 -17.49 9.21 -1.52
CA ASP A 528 -17.03 8.12 -2.41
C ASP A 528 -17.98 8.00 -3.59
N ILE A 529 -17.57 8.47 -4.77
CA ILE A 529 -18.39 8.44 -5.98
C ILE A 529 -18.24 7.11 -6.70
N VAL A 530 -19.35 6.42 -6.88
CA VAL A 530 -19.43 5.10 -7.51
C VAL A 530 -20.47 5.13 -8.63
N ASP A 531 -20.00 4.87 -9.86
CA ASP A 531 -20.89 4.83 -11.02
C ASP A 531 -21.49 3.43 -11.16
N VAL A 532 -22.82 3.37 -11.23
CA VAL A 532 -23.60 2.15 -11.47
C VAL A 532 -23.84 2.03 -12.96
N PHE A 533 -22.81 1.59 -13.67
CA PHE A 533 -22.82 1.41 -15.10
C PHE A 533 -23.35 0.02 -15.48
N PRO A 534 -23.98 -0.20 -16.68
CA PRO A 534 -24.59 -1.47 -17.03
C PRO A 534 -23.69 -2.71 -16.89
N THR A 535 -22.41 -2.61 -17.20
CA THR A 535 -21.45 -3.72 -17.05
C THR A 535 -21.02 -3.98 -15.60
N LYS A 536 -21.36 -3.08 -14.67
CA LYS A 536 -21.15 -3.18 -13.22
C LYS A 536 -19.69 -3.34 -12.75
N ARG A 537 -18.68 -3.10 -13.59
CA ARG A 537 -17.27 -3.28 -13.19
C ARG A 537 -16.81 -2.20 -12.19
N ILE A 538 -17.15 -0.93 -12.42
CA ILE A 538 -16.88 0.15 -11.48
C ILE A 538 -17.66 -0.07 -10.19
N TYR A 539 -18.94 -0.47 -10.31
CA TYR A 539 -19.78 -0.74 -9.15
C TYR A 539 -19.20 -1.83 -8.24
N THR A 540 -18.66 -2.90 -8.83
CA THR A 540 -17.97 -3.97 -8.06
C THR A 540 -16.79 -3.43 -7.25
N GLN A 541 -16.05 -2.46 -7.78
CA GLN A 541 -14.98 -1.80 -7.01
C GLN A 541 -15.53 -0.96 -5.85
N GLY A 542 -16.65 -0.29 -6.05
CA GLY A 542 -17.35 0.44 -4.99
C GLY A 542 -17.82 -0.48 -3.85
N LEU A 543 -18.34 -1.67 -4.19
CA LEU A 543 -18.72 -2.66 -3.19
C LEU A 543 -17.51 -3.19 -2.40
N ALA A 544 -16.37 -3.38 -3.06
CA ALA A 544 -15.14 -3.79 -2.37
C ALA A 544 -14.69 -2.74 -1.34
N LYS A 545 -14.86 -1.43 -1.63
CA LYS A 545 -14.55 -0.35 -0.67
C LYS A 545 -15.45 -0.39 0.56
N ILE A 546 -16.73 -0.73 0.40
CA ILE A 546 -17.65 -0.89 1.55
C ILE A 546 -17.14 -1.97 2.51
N LYS A 547 -16.66 -3.10 2.00
CA LYS A 547 -16.08 -4.15 2.86
C LYS A 547 -14.88 -3.62 3.66
N THR A 548 -14.07 -2.77 3.04
CA THR A 548 -12.96 -2.10 3.72
C THR A 548 -13.48 -1.17 4.82
N TYR A 549 -14.48 -0.33 4.56
CA TYR A 549 -15.06 0.56 5.58
C TYR A 549 -15.61 -0.22 6.77
N GLN A 550 -16.33 -1.32 6.51
CA GLN A 550 -16.86 -2.22 7.55
C GLN A 550 -15.75 -2.85 8.39
N ARG A 551 -14.69 -3.35 7.75
CA ARG A 551 -13.56 -3.96 8.45
C ARG A 551 -12.82 -2.96 9.33
N GLU A 552 -12.63 -1.73 8.86
CA GLU A 552 -11.98 -0.66 9.63
C GLU A 552 -12.91 -0.01 10.68
N GLY A 553 -14.18 -0.45 10.79
CA GLY A 553 -15.15 0.08 11.73
C GLY A 553 -15.69 1.48 11.38
N PHE A 554 -15.51 1.93 10.13
CA PHE A 554 -15.99 3.23 9.70
C PHE A 554 -17.51 3.23 9.50
N GLU A 555 -18.19 4.23 10.04
CA GLU A 555 -19.58 4.50 9.74
C GLU A 555 -19.70 5.04 8.31
N TYR A 556 -20.70 4.57 7.57
CA TYR A 556 -20.95 5.05 6.21
C TYR A 556 -22.44 5.06 5.88
N ARG A 557 -22.82 5.93 4.97
CA ARG A 557 -24.17 5.97 4.37
C ARG A 557 -24.10 5.90 2.84
N ILE A 558 -25.18 5.45 2.22
CA ILE A 558 -25.30 5.31 0.77
C ILE A 558 -26.40 6.22 0.27
N ILE A 559 -26.09 7.02 -0.76
CA ILE A 559 -27.05 7.89 -1.46
C ILE A 559 -27.07 7.47 -2.93
N ASN A 560 -28.26 7.29 -3.50
CA ASN A 560 -28.44 7.01 -4.92
C ASN A 560 -28.87 8.31 -5.64
N LYS A 561 -28.20 8.64 -6.74
CA LYS A 561 -28.49 9.78 -7.60
C LYS A 561 -28.73 9.38 -9.05
#